data_a7b6a4f342bb2ef1802c9856563e88fa
#
_entry.id   a7b6a4f342bb2ef1802c9856563e88fa
#
_cell.length_a   1.000
_cell.length_b   1.000
_cell.length_c   1.000
_cell.angle_alpha   90.00
_cell.angle_beta   90.00
_cell.angle_gamma   90.00
#
_symmetry.space_group_name_H-M   'P 1'
#
loop_
_entity.id
_entity.type
_entity.pdbx_description
1 polymer ?
#
loop_
_entity_poly.entity_id
_entity_poly.type
_entity_poly.pdbx_seq_one_letter_code
_entity_poly.pdbx_strand_id
1 'polypeptide(L)'
;MAEEVIQIEVNSLQPNPLQPRGAITPESLVDLVDSIREHGVLEPLVVAKTPAGYQIIAGERRWRAAKLAGLTHIPSLIRETSPKGMLE
;
A
#
# COMPACT_ATOMS: atom_id res chain seq x y z
N MET A 1 -19.98 1.53 8.47
CA MET A 1 -19.35 2.61 7.76
C MET A 1 -18.53 2.10 6.61
N ALA A 2 -18.88 2.50 5.44
CA ALA A 2 -18.18 2.00 4.27
C ALA A 2 -16.83 2.70 4.10
N GLU A 3 -15.81 1.93 3.77
CA GLU A 3 -14.54 2.47 3.39
C GLU A 3 -14.52 2.61 1.89
N GLU A 4 -13.97 3.70 1.42
CA GLU A 4 -13.89 3.95 -0.01
C GLU A 4 -12.54 3.55 -0.54
N VAL A 5 -12.55 2.92 -1.70
CA VAL A 5 -11.31 2.64 -2.42
C VAL A 5 -11.01 3.84 -3.29
N ILE A 6 -9.84 4.42 -3.12
CA ILE A 6 -9.40 5.53 -3.96
C ILE A 6 -8.06 5.17 -4.57
N GLN A 7 -7.76 5.83 -5.68
CA GLN A 7 -6.48 5.66 -6.36
C GLN A 7 -5.49 6.66 -5.79
N ILE A 8 -4.38 6.16 -5.28
CA ILE A 8 -3.35 7.00 -4.68
C ILE A 8 -2.07 6.80 -5.47
N GLU A 9 -1.38 7.90 -5.73
CA GLU A 9 -0.09 7.82 -6.42
C GLU A 9 0.88 6.97 -5.64
N VAL A 10 1.51 6.02 -6.32
CA VAL A 10 2.42 5.10 -5.64
C VAL A 10 3.57 5.84 -4.97
N ASN A 11 3.96 6.99 -5.53
CA ASN A 11 5.08 7.75 -4.98
C ASN A 11 4.70 8.61 -3.79
N SER A 12 3.42 8.74 -3.49
CA SER A 12 2.99 9.50 -2.32
C SER A 12 2.78 8.61 -1.10
N LEU A 13 2.97 7.30 -1.26
CA LEU A 13 2.82 6.35 -0.17
C LEU A 13 4.16 6.11 0.51
N GLN A 14 4.11 5.84 1.78
CA GLN A 14 5.30 5.58 2.58
C GLN A 14 5.16 4.24 3.27
N PRO A 15 6.26 3.49 3.36
CA PRO A 15 6.21 2.22 4.08
C PRO A 15 5.98 2.46 5.56
N ASN A 16 5.45 1.46 6.23
CA ASN A 16 5.25 1.50 7.66
C ASN A 16 6.60 1.27 8.33
N PRO A 17 7.13 2.24 9.07
CA PRO A 17 8.44 2.08 9.70
C PRO A 17 8.47 1.01 10.79
N LEU A 18 7.31 0.61 11.27
CA LEU A 18 7.24 -0.42 12.30
C LEU A 18 7.19 -1.82 11.74
N GLN A 19 7.03 -1.95 10.41
CA GLN A 19 7.02 -3.26 9.78
C GLN A 19 8.41 -3.85 9.76
N PRO A 20 8.55 -5.13 10.06
CA PRO A 20 9.83 -5.79 9.88
C PRO A 20 10.25 -5.69 8.42
N ARG A 21 11.51 -5.40 8.22
CA ARG A 21 11.98 -5.26 6.86
C ARG A 21 12.23 -6.55 6.18
N GLY A 22 12.09 -7.58 6.78
CA GLY A 22 12.25 -8.84 6.22
C GLY A 22 12.79 -8.83 4.82
N ALA A 23 12.57 -9.86 4.15
CA ALA A 23 13.24 -10.08 2.90
C ALA A 23 12.33 -9.82 1.72
N ILE A 24 11.85 -8.60 1.60
CA ILE A 24 11.13 -8.25 0.39
C ILE A 24 12.17 -7.91 -0.66
N THR A 25 12.45 -8.88 -1.51
CA THR A 25 13.43 -8.70 -2.60
C THR A 25 12.69 -8.68 -3.92
N PRO A 26 13.32 -8.14 -4.97
CA PRO A 26 12.66 -8.18 -6.28
C PRO A 26 12.31 -9.61 -6.71
N GLU A 27 13.17 -10.58 -6.39
CA GLU A 27 12.88 -11.95 -6.77
C GLU A 27 11.62 -12.48 -6.09
N SER A 28 11.38 -12.06 -4.86
CA SER A 28 10.20 -12.53 -4.14
C SER A 28 8.93 -11.90 -4.65
N LEU A 29 9.04 -10.91 -5.52
CA LEU A 29 7.89 -10.19 -6.04
C LEU A 29 7.56 -10.53 -7.48
N VAL A 30 8.36 -11.39 -8.14
CA VAL A 30 8.22 -11.60 -9.57
C VAL A 30 6.81 -12.05 -9.94
N ASP A 31 6.28 -13.03 -9.23
CA ASP A 31 4.95 -13.54 -9.55
C ASP A 31 3.89 -12.49 -9.34
N LEU A 32 4.05 -11.71 -8.28
CA LEU A 32 3.09 -10.66 -7.98
C LEU A 32 3.17 -9.55 -9.02
N VAL A 33 4.37 -9.18 -9.45
CA VAL A 33 4.53 -8.19 -10.50
C VAL A 33 3.85 -8.64 -11.78
N ASP A 34 4.05 -9.89 -12.16
CA ASP A 34 3.43 -10.42 -13.35
C ASP A 34 1.91 -10.39 -13.25
N SER A 35 1.39 -10.77 -12.10
CA SER A 35 -0.05 -10.74 -11.88
C SER A 35 -0.59 -9.31 -11.99
N ILE A 36 0.11 -8.37 -11.42
CA ILE A 36 -0.33 -6.98 -11.45
C ILE A 36 -0.29 -6.43 -12.88
N ARG A 37 0.72 -6.80 -13.65
CA ARG A 37 0.77 -6.37 -15.05
C ARG A 37 -0.38 -6.92 -15.86
N GLU A 38 -0.81 -8.12 -15.52
CA GLU A 38 -1.86 -8.78 -16.27
C GLU A 38 -3.25 -8.38 -15.83
N HIS A 39 -3.46 -8.26 -14.54
CA HIS A 39 -4.80 -8.10 -13.97
C HIS A 39 -4.98 -6.81 -13.20
N GLY A 40 -3.93 -6.05 -13.01
CA GLY A 40 -3.99 -4.90 -12.11
C GLY A 40 -3.95 -5.34 -10.66
N VAL A 41 -4.14 -4.39 -9.77
CA VAL A 41 -4.15 -4.69 -8.34
C VAL A 41 -5.56 -5.04 -7.94
N LEU A 42 -5.76 -6.30 -7.58
CA LEU A 42 -7.10 -6.81 -7.29
C LEU A 42 -7.55 -6.51 -5.87
N GLU A 43 -6.60 -6.38 -4.95
CA GLU A 43 -6.92 -6.06 -3.57
C GLU A 43 -6.28 -4.73 -3.21
N PRO A 44 -7.05 -3.81 -2.62
CA PRO A 44 -6.48 -2.51 -2.28
C PRO A 44 -5.51 -2.59 -1.12
N LEU A 45 -4.63 -1.61 -1.06
CA LEU A 45 -3.82 -1.39 0.13
C LEU A 45 -4.71 -0.84 1.24
N VAL A 46 -4.23 -0.97 2.47
CA VAL A 46 -4.82 -0.25 3.59
C VAL A 46 -3.80 0.78 4.04
N VAL A 47 -4.20 2.03 4.05
CA VAL A 47 -3.29 3.12 4.37
C VAL A 47 -3.90 4.02 5.44
N ALA A 48 -3.05 4.73 6.14
CA ALA A 48 -3.46 5.73 7.12
C ALA A 48 -3.05 7.09 6.60
N LYS A 49 -3.93 8.06 6.78
CA LYS A 49 -3.60 9.42 6.42
C LYS A 49 -2.81 10.05 7.57
N THR A 50 -1.68 10.64 7.23
CA THR A 50 -0.81 11.29 8.22
C THR A 50 -0.51 12.70 7.74
N PRO A 51 0.03 13.55 8.62
CA PRO A 51 0.44 14.88 8.17
C PRO A 51 1.47 14.85 7.06
N ALA A 52 2.24 13.79 6.96
CA ALA A 52 3.27 13.68 5.92
C ALA A 52 2.76 13.00 4.67
N GLY A 53 1.48 12.59 4.63
CA GLY A 53 0.93 11.89 3.48
C GLY A 53 0.25 10.61 3.90
N TYR A 54 0.39 9.59 3.09
CA TYR A 54 -0.27 8.30 3.37
C TYR A 54 0.77 7.27 3.75
N GLN A 55 0.50 6.55 4.82
CA GLN A 55 1.39 5.51 5.30
C GLN A 55 0.71 4.15 5.14
N ILE A 56 1.44 3.19 4.60
CA ILE A 56 0.89 1.88 4.34
C ILE A 56 0.75 1.12 5.66
N ILE A 57 -0.47 0.64 5.94
CA ILE A 57 -0.72 -0.22 7.08
C ILE A 57 -0.59 -1.68 6.66
N ALA A 58 -1.14 -2.03 5.50
CA ALA A 58 -1.08 -3.38 5.00
C ALA A 58 -0.96 -3.36 3.49
N GLY A 59 -0.20 -4.30 2.95
CA GLY A 59 -0.07 -4.43 1.51
C GLY A 59 1.24 -3.90 0.95
N GLU A 60 2.29 -3.81 1.76
CA GLU A 60 3.55 -3.26 1.27
C GLU A 60 4.11 -4.04 0.09
N ARG A 61 3.92 -5.36 0.07
CA ARG A 61 4.39 -6.14 -1.07
C ARG A 61 3.67 -5.76 -2.35
N ARG A 62 2.36 -5.52 -2.26
CA ARG A 62 1.60 -5.06 -3.43
C ARG A 62 2.10 -3.72 -3.91
N TRP A 63 2.38 -2.82 -2.99
CA TRP A 63 2.89 -1.51 -3.34
C TRP A 63 4.22 -1.61 -4.07
N ARG A 64 5.14 -2.41 -3.53
CA ARG A 64 6.44 -2.57 -4.18
C ARG A 64 6.29 -3.21 -5.54
N ALA A 65 5.44 -4.23 -5.65
CA ALA A 65 5.22 -4.89 -6.93
C ALA A 65 4.56 -3.95 -7.93
N ALA A 66 3.65 -3.11 -7.49
CA ALA A 66 3.00 -2.15 -8.37
C ALA A 66 4.02 -1.15 -8.92
N LYS A 67 4.95 -0.71 -8.09
CA LYS A 67 6.01 0.19 -8.56
C LYS A 67 6.87 -0.50 -9.60
N LEU A 68 7.23 -1.75 -9.35
CA LEU A 68 8.03 -2.50 -10.31
C LEU A 68 7.28 -2.77 -11.60
N ALA A 69 5.95 -2.91 -11.51
CA ALA A 69 5.13 -3.11 -12.68
C ALA A 69 4.89 -1.85 -13.48
N GLY A 70 5.30 -0.70 -12.94
CA GLY A 70 5.19 0.55 -13.66
C GLY A 70 3.88 1.29 -13.45
N LEU A 71 3.13 0.93 -12.42
CA LEU A 71 1.88 1.63 -12.16
C LEU A 71 2.17 3.00 -11.54
N THR A 72 1.33 3.97 -11.88
CA THR A 72 1.43 5.30 -11.27
C THR A 72 0.51 5.44 -10.07
N HIS A 73 -0.58 4.67 -10.05
CA HIS A 73 -1.56 4.74 -8.98
C HIS A 73 -1.91 3.33 -8.53
N ILE A 74 -2.39 3.23 -7.30
CA ILE A 74 -2.76 1.95 -6.74
C ILE A 74 -4.02 2.13 -5.89
N PRO A 75 -4.99 1.21 -5.99
CA PRO A 75 -6.20 1.32 -5.19
C PRO A 75 -5.90 1.13 -3.71
N SER A 76 -6.50 1.96 -2.89
CA SER A 76 -6.18 1.98 -1.47
C SER A 76 -7.44 2.31 -0.67
N LEU A 77 -7.53 1.70 0.50
CA LEU A 77 -8.54 2.02 1.50
C LEU A 77 -7.89 2.90 2.54
N ILE A 78 -8.50 4.04 2.82
CA ILE A 78 -7.96 4.94 3.82
C ILE A 78 -8.64 4.65 5.14
N ARG A 79 -7.85 4.37 6.15
CA ARG A 79 -8.31 4.25 7.51
C ARG A 79 -7.83 5.45 8.27
N GLU A 80 -8.76 6.12 8.88
CA GLU A 80 -8.39 7.24 9.72
C GLU A 80 -7.95 6.71 11.06
N THR A 81 -6.77 7.15 11.47
CA THR A 81 -6.30 6.85 12.81
C THR A 81 -6.09 8.18 13.48
N SER A 82 -6.82 8.42 14.52
CA SER A 82 -6.61 9.60 15.34
C SER A 82 -5.82 9.17 16.57
N PRO A 83 -5.15 10.10 17.22
CA PRO A 83 -4.47 9.74 18.46
C PRO A 83 -5.39 9.06 19.46
N LYS A 84 -6.63 9.51 19.50
CA LYS A 84 -7.60 8.92 20.39
C LYS A 84 -7.89 7.48 20.02
N GLY A 85 -8.09 7.23 18.73
CA GLY A 85 -8.33 5.87 18.29
C GLY A 85 -7.14 4.97 18.51
N MET A 86 -5.95 5.52 18.41
CA MET A 86 -4.76 4.74 18.60
C MET A 86 -4.54 4.36 20.05
N LEU A 87 -5.04 5.14 20.96
CA LEU A 87 -4.90 4.84 22.37
C LEU A 87 -5.89 3.78 22.85
N GLU A 88 -6.88 3.57 22.10
CA GLU A 88 -7.87 2.55 22.42
C GLU A 88 -7.46 1.22 21.84
#